data_afc74d75a95b9a15e3c9b7e0f0efa90b
#
_entry.id   afc74d75a95b9a15e3c9b7e0f0efa90b
#
_cell.length_a   1.000
_cell.length_b   1.000
_cell.length_c   1.000
_cell.angle_alpha   90.00
_cell.angle_beta   90.00
_cell.angle_gamma   90.00
#
_symmetry.space_group_name_H-M   'P 1'
#
loop_
_entity.id
_entity.type
_entity.pdbx_description
1 polymer ?
#
loop_
_entity_poly.entity_id
_entity_poly.type
_entity_poly.pdbx_seq_one_letter_code
_entity_poly.pdbx_strand_id
1 'polypeptide(L)'
;MSVPNSRVFLLPKTILWIVITLNFGLMIWLDKLADSPWGWNATDLEKGSMNLLVDGLAIFQFVLLAFTLDQIMRFSVIRYNTLSQKVHVPAIIIQLSSILVYSVVGLVAYVLLYDHSFSHILATLGALSVGIAYIFRDLIAEVVSSITIQADRLVSINDWLEVSHDGSKEYLQVKEIDHRMVVLKNIFGLTTRMYNQKFLGMSFINLSKQEGGVWSRRRFEYQLTARNNPERILAIMNLAMTHVIETHPEFKPWHFCSLASIQEGAISYLVLYECLPEVVPYQAQSIILLSFIRFFKAAGVNLNRLEAQHPLENFTDTQNRLLDSYELGILRLLNNEEITALSNVIKTKYCYAGQPIIKKGAEEDWMYIISEGCLEVKIADKTGELKVVATLWPGDFVGEMSMLTGAVRSADVFAKTNVILLEVSKENIAPLLDSNPELVKQFSDVLAQRQAQNETFATQDGKDNTIAAASKSITAKILHFFLKKK
;
A
#
# COMPACT_ATOMS: atom_id res chain seq x y z
N MET A 1 -25.44 17.11 -16.72
CA MET A 1 -26.85 17.43 -16.46
C MET A 1 -26.86 18.64 -15.51
N SER A 2 -27.22 19.79 -16.03
CA SER A 2 -27.29 21.07 -15.30
C SER A 2 -28.47 21.01 -14.32
N VAL A 3 -28.17 21.12 -13.03
CA VAL A 3 -29.19 21.30 -11.97
C VAL A 3 -29.86 22.65 -12.20
N PRO A 4 -31.22 22.75 -12.20
CA PRO A 4 -31.90 24.00 -12.36
C PRO A 4 -31.56 24.93 -11.18
N ASN A 5 -31.05 26.12 -11.53
CA ASN A 5 -30.83 27.22 -10.59
C ASN A 5 -32.14 27.55 -9.85
N SER A 6 -32.37 26.97 -8.68
CA SER A 6 -33.33 27.51 -7.72
C SER A 6 -32.77 28.87 -7.28
N ARG A 7 -33.28 29.94 -7.89
CA ARG A 7 -32.95 31.33 -7.51
C ARG A 7 -33.31 31.49 -6.04
N VAL A 8 -32.34 31.35 -5.16
CA VAL A 8 -32.47 31.75 -3.76
C VAL A 8 -32.62 33.26 -3.77
N PHE A 9 -33.84 33.75 -3.52
CA PHE A 9 -34.11 35.19 -3.45
C PHE A 9 -33.40 35.73 -2.21
N LEU A 10 -32.21 36.29 -2.40
CA LEU A 10 -31.51 37.07 -1.38
C LEU A 10 -31.87 38.53 -1.57
N LEU A 11 -32.45 39.11 -0.52
CA LEU A 11 -32.62 40.55 -0.48
C LEU A 11 -31.28 41.27 -0.46
N PRO A 12 -31.14 42.39 -1.26
CA PRO A 12 -29.95 43.22 -1.16
C PRO A 12 -29.69 43.64 0.28
N LYS A 13 -28.41 43.71 0.68
CA LYS A 13 -28.01 44.09 2.07
C LYS A 13 -28.70 45.36 2.58
N THR A 14 -28.94 46.33 1.71
CA THR A 14 -29.61 47.59 2.00
C THR A 14 -31.09 47.36 2.43
N ILE A 15 -31.79 46.49 1.72
CA ILE A 15 -33.18 46.14 2.06
C ILE A 15 -33.27 45.36 3.38
N LEU A 16 -32.31 44.44 3.62
CA LEU A 16 -32.22 43.71 4.88
C LEU A 16 -32.04 44.67 6.09
N TRP A 17 -31.16 45.65 5.99
CA TRP A 17 -30.97 46.67 7.01
C TRP A 17 -32.21 47.54 7.22
N ILE A 18 -32.92 47.91 6.15
CA ILE A 18 -34.16 48.67 6.22
C ILE A 18 -35.25 47.82 6.96
N VAL A 19 -35.37 46.54 6.66
CA VAL A 19 -36.31 45.66 7.32
C VAL A 19 -35.99 45.47 8.81
N ILE A 20 -34.71 45.35 9.18
CA ILE A 20 -34.27 45.27 10.58
C ILE A 20 -34.59 46.58 11.33
N THR A 21 -34.28 47.72 10.77
CA THR A 21 -34.57 49.03 11.41
C THR A 21 -36.06 49.32 11.52
N LEU A 22 -36.86 48.95 10.52
CA LEU A 22 -38.32 49.01 10.57
C LEU A 22 -38.91 48.12 11.65
N ASN A 23 -38.39 46.88 11.77
CA ASN A 23 -38.82 45.95 12.83
C ASN A 23 -38.53 46.50 14.21
N PHE A 24 -37.33 47.03 14.44
CA PHE A 24 -36.95 47.63 15.71
C PHE A 24 -37.75 48.89 16.04
N GLY A 25 -37.98 49.72 15.01
CA GLY A 25 -38.85 50.92 15.17
C GLY A 25 -40.30 50.61 15.50
N LEU A 26 -40.87 49.59 14.85
CA LEU A 26 -42.23 49.10 15.11
C LEU A 26 -42.33 48.52 16.54
N MET A 27 -41.30 47.83 17.01
CA MET A 27 -41.25 47.25 18.37
C MET A 27 -41.30 48.36 19.43
N ILE A 28 -40.49 49.43 19.30
CA ILE A 28 -40.45 50.56 20.21
C ILE A 28 -41.80 51.31 20.16
N TRP A 29 -42.43 51.43 18.99
CA TRP A 29 -43.69 52.11 18.82
C TRP A 29 -44.87 51.36 19.46
N LEU A 30 -44.91 50.02 19.32
CA LEU A 30 -45.92 49.15 20.00
C LEU A 30 -45.76 49.18 21.49
N ASP A 31 -44.53 49.15 22.02
CA ASP A 31 -44.24 49.27 23.46
C ASP A 31 -44.76 50.59 24.03
N LYS A 32 -44.52 51.70 23.35
CA LYS A 32 -45.08 53.02 23.69
C LYS A 32 -46.62 53.14 23.58
N LEU A 33 -47.21 52.35 22.66
CA LEU A 33 -48.66 52.33 22.49
C LEU A 33 -49.33 51.58 23.64
N ALA A 34 -48.71 50.49 24.12
CA ALA A 34 -49.16 49.72 25.27
C ALA A 34 -49.07 50.50 26.56
N ASP A 35 -48.05 51.37 26.73
CA ASP A 35 -47.85 52.21 27.94
C ASP A 35 -48.54 53.60 27.84
N SER A 36 -49.26 53.92 26.76
CA SER A 36 -49.84 55.25 26.60
C SER A 36 -51.02 55.51 27.57
N PRO A 37 -51.00 56.60 28.36
CA PRO A 37 -52.06 56.92 29.33
C PRO A 37 -53.25 57.60 28.67
N TRP A 38 -53.50 57.35 27.41
CA TRP A 38 -54.71 57.85 26.76
C TRP A 38 -55.92 57.04 27.20
N GLY A 39 -56.42 57.46 28.35
CA GLY A 39 -57.77 57.00 28.84
C GLY A 39 -58.83 57.41 27.88
N TRP A 40 -58.94 56.71 26.78
CA TRP A 40 -60.13 56.80 25.93
C TRP A 40 -61.25 56.08 26.64
N ASN A 41 -62.38 56.86 26.92
CA ASN A 41 -63.66 56.35 27.25
C ASN A 41 -64.34 55.67 26.03
N ALA A 42 -63.58 54.67 25.50
CA ALA A 42 -64.04 53.92 24.35
C ALA A 42 -65.14 52.94 24.80
N THR A 43 -66.15 52.76 24.01
CA THR A 43 -67.20 51.74 24.20
C THR A 43 -66.53 50.38 24.10
N ASP A 44 -67.12 49.33 24.72
CA ASP A 44 -66.49 47.98 24.72
C ASP A 44 -66.29 47.41 23.30
N LEU A 45 -67.08 47.90 22.33
CA LEU A 45 -66.91 47.57 20.92
C LEU A 45 -65.65 48.24 20.28
N GLU A 46 -65.31 49.48 20.67
CA GLU A 46 -64.12 50.17 20.22
C GLU A 46 -62.85 49.59 20.86
N LYS A 47 -62.96 49.14 22.13
CA LYS A 47 -61.84 48.40 22.77
C LYS A 47 -61.57 47.08 22.10
N GLY A 48 -62.58 46.35 21.67
CA GLY A 48 -62.43 45.09 20.96
C GLY A 48 -61.80 45.24 19.60
N SER A 49 -62.12 46.29 18.83
CA SER A 49 -61.53 46.54 17.54
C SER A 49 -60.10 47.05 17.65
N MET A 50 -59.80 47.84 18.70
CA MET A 50 -58.40 48.32 18.95
C MET A 50 -57.48 47.18 19.38
N ASN A 51 -57.96 46.24 20.25
CA ASN A 51 -57.18 45.07 20.62
C ASN A 51 -56.89 44.18 19.41
N LEU A 52 -57.88 43.98 18.52
CA LEU A 52 -57.70 43.21 17.29
C LEU A 52 -56.63 43.86 16.39
N LEU A 53 -56.53 45.17 16.32
CA LEU A 53 -55.53 45.89 15.56
C LEU A 53 -54.13 45.78 16.18
N VAL A 54 -54.04 45.88 17.51
CA VAL A 54 -52.79 45.73 18.24
C VAL A 54 -52.24 44.30 18.12
N ASP A 55 -53.10 43.30 18.30
CA ASP A 55 -52.76 41.88 18.13
C ASP A 55 -52.31 41.59 16.67
N GLY A 56 -53.00 42.14 15.69
CA GLY A 56 -52.64 42.03 14.29
C GLY A 56 -51.29 42.63 13.97
N LEU A 57 -50.96 43.82 14.52
CA LEU A 57 -49.67 44.47 14.39
C LEU A 57 -48.55 43.64 15.08
N ALA A 58 -48.82 43.09 16.26
CA ALA A 58 -47.87 42.25 16.96
C ALA A 58 -47.58 40.95 16.19
N ILE A 59 -48.60 40.28 15.65
CA ILE A 59 -48.42 39.12 14.78
C ILE A 59 -47.59 39.47 13.57
N PHE A 60 -47.90 40.61 12.91
CA PHE A 60 -47.10 41.07 11.74
C PHE A 60 -45.63 41.28 12.10
N GLN A 61 -45.35 41.83 13.27
CA GLN A 61 -43.97 42.03 13.76
C GLN A 61 -43.24 40.73 13.96
N PHE A 62 -43.84 39.69 14.53
CA PHE A 62 -43.22 38.39 14.68
C PHE A 62 -42.95 37.73 13.32
N VAL A 63 -43.84 37.85 12.35
CA VAL A 63 -43.63 37.37 10.98
C VAL A 63 -42.43 38.09 10.33
N LEU A 64 -42.33 39.41 10.53
CA LEU A 64 -41.25 40.22 10.01
C LEU A 64 -39.91 39.85 10.69
N LEU A 65 -39.92 39.54 12.00
CA LEU A 65 -38.77 39.05 12.75
C LEU A 65 -38.32 37.67 12.22
N ALA A 66 -39.25 36.73 12.04
CA ALA A 66 -38.94 35.42 11.46
C ALA A 66 -38.32 35.54 10.09
N PHE A 67 -38.88 36.41 9.23
CA PHE A 67 -38.34 36.67 7.89
C PHE A 67 -36.92 37.26 7.93
N THR A 68 -36.65 38.21 8.83
CA THR A 68 -35.28 38.78 8.96
C THR A 68 -34.29 37.77 9.43
N LEU A 69 -34.60 36.93 10.41
CA LEU A 69 -33.75 35.86 10.89
C LEU A 69 -33.47 34.82 9.79
N ASP A 70 -34.49 34.43 9.02
CA ASP A 70 -34.35 33.51 7.88
C ASP A 70 -33.40 34.10 6.81
N GLN A 71 -33.52 35.41 6.47
CA GLN A 71 -32.63 36.07 5.51
C GLN A 71 -31.17 36.14 6.01
N ILE A 72 -30.95 36.43 7.29
CA ILE A 72 -29.59 36.46 7.88
C ILE A 72 -28.95 35.07 7.81
N MET A 73 -29.72 34.05 8.16
CA MET A 73 -29.24 32.66 8.12
C MET A 73 -28.90 32.22 6.68
N ARG A 74 -29.82 32.45 5.73
CA ARG A 74 -29.56 32.14 4.30
C ARG A 74 -28.33 32.86 3.77
N PHE A 75 -28.17 34.14 4.11
CA PHE A 75 -27.00 34.91 3.73
C PHE A 75 -25.71 34.32 4.31
N SER A 76 -25.72 33.91 5.58
CA SER A 76 -24.56 33.27 6.25
C SER A 76 -24.16 31.97 5.59
N VAL A 77 -25.14 31.11 5.25
CA VAL A 77 -24.90 29.82 4.58
C VAL A 77 -24.34 30.02 3.17
N ILE A 78 -24.89 30.96 2.41
CA ILE A 78 -24.39 31.26 1.04
C ILE A 78 -22.98 31.82 1.10
N ARG A 79 -22.68 32.70 2.04
CA ARG A 79 -21.34 33.22 2.25
C ARG A 79 -20.34 32.11 2.64
N TYR A 80 -20.76 31.18 3.48
CA TYR A 80 -19.96 30.01 3.82
C TYR A 80 -19.69 29.13 2.60
N ASN A 81 -20.70 28.82 1.79
CA ASN A 81 -20.57 28.06 0.55
C ASN A 81 -19.66 28.73 -0.50
N THR A 82 -19.63 30.07 -0.55
CA THR A 82 -18.73 30.81 -1.46
C THR A 82 -17.29 30.87 -0.97
N LEU A 83 -17.06 30.85 0.34
CA LEU A 83 -15.73 30.87 0.95
C LEU A 83 -15.11 29.47 1.05
N SER A 84 -15.92 28.42 1.22
CA SER A 84 -15.49 27.04 1.35
C SER A 84 -15.66 26.31 0.02
N GLN A 85 -14.61 26.19 -0.77
CA GLN A 85 -14.63 25.46 -2.06
C GLN A 85 -14.88 23.94 -1.91
N LYS A 86 -14.89 23.40 -0.70
CA LYS A 86 -14.92 21.95 -0.45
C LYS A 86 -16.24 21.40 0.10
N VAL A 87 -17.11 22.24 0.66
CA VAL A 87 -18.35 21.76 1.29
C VAL A 87 -19.52 22.60 0.79
N HIS A 88 -20.45 21.95 0.08
CA HIS A 88 -21.71 22.56 -0.36
C HIS A 88 -22.81 22.13 0.57
N VAL A 89 -23.42 23.08 1.30
CA VAL A 89 -24.61 22.82 2.11
C VAL A 89 -25.79 22.53 1.18
N PRO A 90 -26.43 21.36 1.27
CA PRO A 90 -27.58 21.02 0.42
C PRO A 90 -28.77 21.97 0.63
N ALA A 91 -29.50 22.26 -0.44
CA ALA A 91 -30.64 23.17 -0.39
C ALA A 91 -31.72 22.73 0.63
N ILE A 92 -31.87 21.43 0.87
CA ILE A 92 -32.80 20.87 1.86
C ILE A 92 -32.48 21.33 3.29
N ILE A 93 -31.18 21.50 3.63
CA ILE A 93 -30.79 21.99 4.98
C ILE A 93 -31.24 23.44 5.17
N ILE A 94 -31.13 24.26 4.11
CA ILE A 94 -31.58 25.65 4.13
C ILE A 94 -33.10 25.72 4.30
N GLN A 95 -33.85 24.83 3.65
CA GLN A 95 -35.34 24.77 3.80
C GLN A 95 -35.74 24.31 5.19
N LEU A 96 -35.08 23.25 5.72
CA LEU A 96 -35.37 22.75 7.07
C LEU A 96 -35.06 23.80 8.15
N SER A 97 -33.96 24.51 8.02
CA SER A 97 -33.62 25.58 8.97
C SER A 97 -34.53 26.78 8.86
N SER A 98 -35.08 27.11 7.68
CA SER A 98 -36.15 28.12 7.56
C SER A 98 -37.42 27.70 8.30
N ILE A 99 -37.86 26.46 8.10
CA ILE A 99 -39.05 25.92 8.81
C ILE A 99 -38.82 26.00 10.33
N LEU A 100 -37.64 25.67 10.82
CA LEU A 100 -37.29 25.76 12.23
C LEU A 100 -37.38 27.18 12.76
N VAL A 101 -36.83 28.16 12.05
CA VAL A 101 -36.90 29.59 12.43
C VAL A 101 -38.33 30.07 12.53
N TYR A 102 -39.16 29.80 11.51
CA TYR A 102 -40.57 30.20 11.54
C TYR A 102 -41.38 29.49 12.65
N SER A 103 -41.08 28.20 12.92
CA SER A 103 -41.72 27.44 13.98
C SER A 103 -41.36 28.00 15.36
N VAL A 104 -40.09 28.30 15.62
CA VAL A 104 -39.63 28.84 16.92
C VAL A 104 -40.24 30.24 17.17
N VAL A 105 -40.13 31.14 16.16
CA VAL A 105 -40.68 32.49 16.31
C VAL A 105 -42.20 32.46 16.45
N GLY A 106 -42.91 31.60 15.69
CA GLY A 106 -44.35 31.40 15.82
C GLY A 106 -44.76 30.90 17.20
N LEU A 107 -43.98 29.99 17.77
CA LEU A 107 -44.21 29.50 19.14
C LEU A 107 -44.04 30.61 20.20
N VAL A 108 -42.96 31.38 20.08
CA VAL A 108 -42.69 32.53 20.98
C VAL A 108 -43.83 33.55 20.87
N ALA A 109 -44.23 33.87 19.63
CA ALA A 109 -45.35 34.75 19.40
C ALA A 109 -46.66 34.25 20.06
N TYR A 110 -46.96 32.96 19.90
CA TYR A 110 -48.16 32.35 20.51
C TYR A 110 -48.15 32.46 22.03
N VAL A 111 -46.97 32.18 22.67
CA VAL A 111 -46.85 32.29 24.15
C VAL A 111 -47.02 33.71 24.64
N LEU A 112 -46.40 34.69 23.94
CA LEU A 112 -46.42 36.09 24.36
C LEU A 112 -47.77 36.79 24.12
N LEU A 113 -48.50 36.43 23.04
CA LEU A 113 -49.76 37.03 22.69
C LEU A 113 -50.94 36.45 23.46
N TYR A 114 -50.92 35.15 23.81
CA TYR A 114 -52.06 34.47 24.41
C TYR A 114 -51.89 34.10 25.87
N ASP A 115 -50.83 34.59 26.53
CA ASP A 115 -50.53 34.42 27.97
C ASP A 115 -50.65 32.96 28.47
N HIS A 116 -50.33 32.02 27.56
CA HIS A 116 -50.33 30.61 27.89
C HIS A 116 -49.07 30.19 28.65
N SER A 117 -49.27 29.31 29.65
CA SER A 117 -48.14 28.78 30.41
C SER A 117 -47.17 28.02 29.51
N PHE A 118 -45.93 28.51 29.47
CA PHE A 118 -44.83 27.94 28.67
C PHE A 118 -44.58 26.45 28.97
N SER A 119 -44.97 25.99 30.18
CA SER A 119 -44.74 24.63 30.66
C SER A 119 -45.47 23.55 29.86
N HIS A 120 -46.75 23.80 29.47
CA HIS A 120 -47.53 22.82 28.69
C HIS A 120 -46.99 22.66 27.26
N ILE A 121 -46.56 23.75 26.66
CA ILE A 121 -45.97 23.73 25.31
C ILE A 121 -44.63 23.05 25.34
N LEU A 122 -43.80 23.33 26.35
CA LEU A 122 -42.50 22.69 26.51
C LEU A 122 -42.58 21.18 26.71
N ALA A 123 -43.60 20.72 27.47
CA ALA A 123 -43.84 19.30 27.69
C ALA A 123 -44.22 18.58 26.36
N THR A 124 -45.11 19.21 25.56
CA THR A 124 -45.54 18.65 24.26
C THR A 124 -44.38 18.64 23.24
N LEU A 125 -43.61 19.72 23.19
CA LEU A 125 -42.39 19.78 22.33
C LEU A 125 -41.32 18.83 22.81
N GLY A 126 -41.18 18.63 24.11
CA GLY A 126 -40.26 17.65 24.69
C GLY A 126 -40.58 16.23 24.20
N ALA A 127 -41.85 15.84 24.24
CA ALA A 127 -42.27 14.53 23.72
C ALA A 127 -42.05 14.39 22.20
N LEU A 128 -42.35 15.44 21.43
CA LEU A 128 -42.12 15.45 19.97
C LEU A 128 -40.62 15.41 19.62
N SER A 129 -39.79 16.12 20.38
CA SER A 129 -38.34 16.16 20.14
C SER A 129 -37.66 14.80 20.28
N VAL A 130 -38.12 13.96 21.23
CA VAL A 130 -37.64 12.59 21.39
C VAL A 130 -37.94 11.74 20.15
N GLY A 131 -39.17 11.86 19.61
CA GLY A 131 -39.52 11.18 18.35
C GLY A 131 -38.70 11.62 17.17
N ILE A 132 -38.50 12.93 17.03
CA ILE A 132 -37.64 13.50 15.96
C ILE A 132 -36.18 13.05 16.14
N ALA A 133 -35.61 13.13 17.35
CA ALA A 133 -34.27 12.70 17.66
C ALA A 133 -34.07 11.21 17.34
N TYR A 134 -35.07 10.37 17.60
CA TYR A 134 -34.99 8.94 17.26
C TYR A 134 -34.98 8.72 15.75
N ILE A 135 -35.75 9.44 14.96
CA ILE A 135 -35.80 9.35 13.50
C ILE A 135 -34.43 9.78 12.88
N PHE A 136 -33.83 10.82 13.43
CA PHE A 136 -32.54 11.34 12.92
C PHE A 136 -31.30 10.69 13.53
N ARG A 137 -31.46 9.80 14.49
CA ARG A 137 -30.37 9.15 15.23
C ARG A 137 -29.28 8.59 14.30
N ASP A 138 -29.67 7.83 13.28
CA ASP A 138 -28.73 7.16 12.40
C ASP A 138 -28.00 8.16 11.49
N LEU A 139 -28.69 9.20 11.01
CA LEU A 139 -28.07 10.27 10.23
C LEU A 139 -27.05 11.06 11.06
N ILE A 140 -27.38 11.37 12.30
CA ILE A 140 -26.46 12.06 13.22
C ILE A 140 -25.24 11.16 13.51
N ALA A 141 -25.49 9.87 13.76
CA ALA A 141 -24.41 8.90 14.00
C ALA A 141 -23.43 8.82 12.82
N GLU A 142 -23.93 8.82 11.56
CA GLU A 142 -23.08 8.82 10.38
C GLU A 142 -22.22 10.09 10.27
N VAL A 143 -22.80 11.27 10.53
CA VAL A 143 -22.06 12.54 10.49
C VAL A 143 -21.02 12.59 11.60
N VAL A 144 -21.35 12.20 12.83
CA VAL A 144 -20.42 12.14 13.95
C VAL A 144 -19.29 11.16 13.65
N SER A 145 -19.61 9.99 13.07
CA SER A 145 -18.62 9.00 12.65
C SER A 145 -17.65 9.55 11.60
N SER A 146 -18.16 10.33 10.65
CA SER A 146 -17.31 11.01 9.64
C SER A 146 -16.34 12.00 10.29
N ILE A 147 -16.82 12.80 11.23
CA ILE A 147 -15.99 13.77 11.96
C ILE A 147 -14.91 13.02 12.75
N THR A 148 -15.26 11.94 13.44
CA THR A 148 -14.29 11.12 14.21
C THR A 148 -13.21 10.54 13.31
N ILE A 149 -13.57 9.94 12.17
CA ILE A 149 -12.59 9.37 11.22
C ILE A 149 -11.58 10.44 10.77
N GLN A 150 -12.06 11.65 10.47
CA GLN A 150 -11.23 12.75 9.95
C GLN A 150 -10.45 13.48 11.05
N ALA A 151 -11.07 13.74 12.20
CA ALA A 151 -10.44 14.47 13.32
C ALA A 151 -9.31 13.65 13.95
N ASP A 152 -9.56 12.35 14.20
CA ASP A 152 -8.58 11.45 14.79
C ASP A 152 -7.59 10.94 13.75
N ARG A 153 -7.80 11.30 12.48
CA ARG A 153 -6.96 10.84 11.36
C ARG A 153 -6.75 9.32 11.39
N LEU A 154 -7.79 8.55 11.69
CA LEU A 154 -7.71 7.09 11.76
C LEU A 154 -7.19 6.48 10.46
N VAL A 155 -7.65 7.02 9.34
CA VAL A 155 -7.21 6.65 7.99
C VAL A 155 -7.09 7.91 7.13
N SER A 156 -6.26 7.81 6.10
CA SER A 156 -6.05 8.85 5.08
C SER A 156 -6.37 8.30 3.68
N ILE A 157 -6.63 9.18 2.72
CA ILE A 157 -6.82 8.76 1.33
C ILE A 157 -5.53 8.10 0.84
N ASN A 158 -5.68 6.97 0.16
CA ASN A 158 -4.65 6.04 -0.32
C ASN A 158 -4.03 5.13 0.74
N ASP A 159 -4.44 5.18 2.01
CA ASP A 159 -4.01 4.20 2.99
C ASP A 159 -4.46 2.78 2.61
N TRP A 160 -3.58 1.81 2.83
CA TRP A 160 -3.89 0.39 2.72
C TRP A 160 -4.31 -0.16 4.08
N LEU A 161 -5.45 -0.81 4.11
CA LEU A 161 -6.03 -1.44 5.29
C LEU A 161 -6.05 -2.97 5.11
N GLU A 162 -5.60 -3.70 6.12
CA GLU A 162 -5.82 -5.13 6.24
C GLU A 162 -7.07 -5.33 7.11
N VAL A 163 -8.11 -5.90 6.53
CA VAL A 163 -9.36 -6.24 7.19
C VAL A 163 -9.45 -7.76 7.28
N SER A 164 -9.77 -8.27 8.47
CA SER A 164 -10.02 -9.69 8.67
C SER A 164 -11.53 -9.94 8.72
N HIS A 165 -12.03 -10.77 7.81
CA HIS A 165 -13.43 -11.19 7.77
C HIS A 165 -13.50 -12.70 7.62
N ASP A 166 -14.19 -13.38 8.55
CA ASP A 166 -14.37 -14.84 8.58
C ASP A 166 -13.07 -15.64 8.37
N GLY A 167 -11.98 -15.16 8.98
CA GLY A 167 -10.66 -15.83 8.88
C GLY A 167 -9.89 -15.55 7.59
N SER A 168 -10.48 -14.86 6.62
CA SER A 168 -9.79 -14.38 5.41
C SER A 168 -9.31 -12.95 5.61
N LYS A 169 -8.12 -12.65 5.04
CA LYS A 169 -7.54 -11.31 5.02
C LYS A 169 -7.87 -10.65 3.70
N GLU A 170 -8.45 -9.47 3.74
CA GLU A 170 -8.69 -8.63 2.58
C GLU A 170 -7.89 -7.33 2.69
N TYR A 171 -7.27 -6.92 1.58
CA TYR A 171 -6.55 -5.66 1.50
C TYR A 171 -7.36 -4.63 0.73
N LEU A 172 -7.67 -3.53 1.41
CA LEU A 172 -8.53 -2.47 0.90
C LEU A 172 -7.77 -1.13 0.93
N GLN A 173 -7.82 -0.38 -0.15
CA GLN A 173 -7.26 0.96 -0.23
C GLN A 173 -8.37 1.99 -0.04
N VAL A 174 -8.16 2.95 0.84
CA VAL A 174 -9.07 4.08 1.05
C VAL A 174 -8.99 5.02 -0.17
N LYS A 175 -10.09 5.18 -0.90
CA LYS A 175 -10.16 6.06 -2.09
C LYS A 175 -10.78 7.40 -1.79
N GLU A 176 -11.81 7.41 -0.96
CA GLU A 176 -12.55 8.61 -0.64
C GLU A 176 -13.17 8.48 0.75
N ILE A 177 -13.25 9.57 1.48
CA ILE A 177 -13.93 9.67 2.77
C ILE A 177 -14.95 10.80 2.64
N ASP A 178 -16.22 10.42 2.52
CA ASP A 178 -17.32 11.35 2.43
C ASP A 178 -18.04 11.48 3.78
N HIS A 179 -18.98 12.44 3.89
CA HIS A 179 -19.77 12.71 5.11
C HIS A 179 -20.61 11.52 5.60
N ARG A 180 -20.92 10.55 4.73
CA ARG A 180 -21.72 9.36 5.07
C ARG A 180 -21.00 8.03 4.85
N MET A 181 -20.05 7.97 3.94
CA MET A 181 -19.44 6.72 3.49
C MET A 181 -17.95 6.85 3.30
N VAL A 182 -17.23 5.76 3.60
CA VAL A 182 -15.87 5.53 3.15
C VAL A 182 -15.92 4.66 1.89
N VAL A 183 -15.21 5.07 0.86
CA VAL A 183 -15.06 4.33 -0.39
C VAL A 183 -13.73 3.57 -0.35
N LEU A 184 -13.81 2.27 -0.36
CA LEU A 184 -12.69 1.34 -0.30
C LEU A 184 -12.54 0.64 -1.64
N LYS A 185 -11.33 0.41 -2.10
CA LYS A 185 -11.02 -0.30 -3.33
C LYS A 185 -10.11 -1.48 -3.03
N ASN A 186 -10.49 -2.68 -3.47
CA ASN A 186 -9.63 -3.85 -3.33
C ASN A 186 -8.56 -3.92 -4.44
N ILE A 187 -7.65 -4.89 -4.35
CA ILE A 187 -6.57 -5.11 -5.33
C ILE A 187 -7.07 -5.43 -6.73
N PHE A 188 -8.28 -5.99 -6.87
CA PHE A 188 -8.91 -6.31 -8.16
C PHE A 188 -9.56 -5.09 -8.82
N GLY A 189 -9.53 -3.94 -8.16
CA GLY A 189 -10.14 -2.72 -8.66
C GLY A 189 -11.62 -2.57 -8.30
N LEU A 190 -12.21 -3.53 -7.59
CA LEU A 190 -13.60 -3.47 -7.14
C LEU A 190 -13.74 -2.47 -5.98
N THR A 191 -14.81 -1.67 -6.05
CA THR A 191 -15.07 -0.62 -5.09
C THR A 191 -16.19 -1.03 -4.14
N THR A 192 -15.91 -0.99 -2.85
CA THR A 192 -16.87 -1.19 -1.77
C THR A 192 -17.17 0.14 -1.10
N ARG A 193 -18.44 0.49 -0.95
CA ARG A 193 -18.89 1.66 -0.21
C ARG A 193 -19.44 1.22 1.14
N MET A 194 -18.92 1.77 2.22
CA MET A 194 -19.28 1.41 3.57
C MET A 194 -19.70 2.66 4.34
N TYR A 195 -20.80 2.58 5.08
CA TYR A 195 -21.22 3.66 5.98
C TYR A 195 -20.18 3.94 7.05
N ASN A 196 -19.96 5.21 7.39
CA ASN A 196 -18.93 5.63 8.33
C ASN A 196 -19.07 4.98 9.71
N GLN A 197 -20.30 4.82 10.21
CA GLN A 197 -20.57 4.13 11.48
C GLN A 197 -20.13 2.66 11.41
N LYS A 198 -20.43 1.95 10.31
CA LYS A 198 -20.03 0.56 10.12
C LYS A 198 -18.51 0.43 9.99
N PHE A 199 -17.88 1.38 9.30
CA PHE A 199 -16.43 1.44 9.16
C PHE A 199 -15.72 1.60 10.51
N LEU A 200 -16.21 2.49 11.39
CA LEU A 200 -15.67 2.68 12.74
C LEU A 200 -15.86 1.45 13.65
N GLY A 201 -16.93 0.68 13.45
CA GLY A 201 -17.17 -0.56 14.20
C GLY A 201 -16.34 -1.74 13.74
N MET A 202 -15.55 -1.60 12.67
CA MET A 202 -14.76 -2.65 12.07
C MET A 202 -13.33 -2.63 12.61
N SER A 203 -12.78 -3.81 12.91
CA SER A 203 -11.36 -3.94 13.24
C SER A 203 -10.53 -3.98 11.95
N PHE A 204 -9.56 -3.12 11.82
CA PHE A 204 -8.62 -3.10 10.70
C PHE A 204 -7.20 -2.75 11.16
N ILE A 205 -6.22 -3.18 10.38
CA ILE A 205 -4.82 -2.76 10.54
C ILE A 205 -4.50 -1.76 9.43
N ASN A 206 -4.10 -0.54 9.79
CA ASN A 206 -3.62 0.43 8.81
C ASN A 206 -2.16 0.11 8.47
N LEU A 207 -1.92 -0.40 7.26
CA LEU A 207 -0.59 -0.79 6.78
C LEU A 207 0.25 0.41 6.34
N SER A 208 -0.37 1.54 6.04
CA SER A 208 0.32 2.75 5.55
C SER A 208 0.70 3.72 6.64
N LYS A 209 0.09 3.60 7.83
CA LYS A 209 0.25 4.56 8.93
C LYS A 209 0.90 3.87 10.12
N GLN A 210 2.15 4.21 10.37
CA GLN A 210 2.88 3.75 11.53
C GLN A 210 3.50 4.93 12.28
N GLU A 211 3.59 4.81 13.60
CA GLU A 211 4.23 5.81 14.44
C GLU A 211 5.71 5.97 14.04
N GLY A 212 6.07 7.17 13.59
CA GLY A 212 7.46 7.57 13.37
C GLY A 212 8.07 7.31 12.00
N GLY A 213 7.31 6.93 10.94
CA GLY A 213 7.98 6.62 9.69
C GLY A 213 7.20 6.76 8.38
N VAL A 214 7.97 6.96 7.31
CA VAL A 214 7.53 6.92 5.90
C VAL A 214 7.29 5.47 5.45
N TRP A 215 7.79 4.49 6.21
CA TRP A 215 7.80 3.07 5.85
C TRP A 215 6.66 2.30 6.51
N SER A 216 6.06 1.36 5.75
CA SER A 216 5.00 0.47 6.21
C SER A 216 5.59 -0.87 6.63
N ARG A 217 5.40 -1.25 7.91
CA ARG A 217 5.79 -2.58 8.41
C ARG A 217 4.70 -3.59 8.11
N ARG A 218 5.11 -4.71 7.51
CA ARG A 218 4.20 -5.77 7.10
C ARG A 218 4.70 -7.13 7.56
N ARG A 219 3.79 -8.10 7.58
CA ARG A 219 4.11 -9.47 7.97
C ARG A 219 3.34 -10.48 7.13
N PHE A 220 3.95 -11.63 6.95
CA PHE A 220 3.26 -12.84 6.50
C PHE A 220 3.92 -14.09 7.10
N GLU A 221 3.23 -15.20 7.04
CA GLU A 221 3.75 -16.49 7.43
C GLU A 221 4.01 -17.35 6.21
N TYR A 222 5.14 -18.06 6.24
CA TYR A 222 5.55 -18.98 5.21
C TYR A 222 5.72 -20.37 5.83
N GLN A 223 5.11 -21.40 5.24
CA GLN A 223 5.13 -22.75 5.79
C GLN A 223 5.99 -23.68 4.95
N LEU A 224 6.85 -24.46 5.62
CA LEU A 224 7.65 -25.51 5.03
C LEU A 224 7.50 -26.80 5.83
N THR A 225 7.82 -27.95 5.19
CA THR A 225 7.84 -29.24 5.87
C THR A 225 8.92 -29.27 6.95
N ALA A 226 8.66 -29.95 8.07
CA ALA A 226 9.59 -30.09 9.20
C ALA A 226 10.84 -30.94 8.90
N ARG A 227 10.99 -31.44 7.66
CA ARG A 227 12.17 -32.24 7.25
C ARG A 227 13.45 -31.41 7.12
N ASN A 228 13.32 -30.11 6.88
CA ASN A 228 14.46 -29.21 6.72
C ASN A 228 14.93 -28.70 8.09
N ASN A 229 16.25 -28.56 8.27
CA ASN A 229 16.81 -27.91 9.45
C ASN A 229 16.33 -26.45 9.55
N PRO A 230 15.60 -26.07 10.63
CA PRO A 230 15.01 -24.72 10.74
C PRO A 230 16.05 -23.60 10.75
N GLU A 231 17.22 -23.83 11.36
CA GLU A 231 18.29 -22.81 11.42
C GLU A 231 18.84 -22.52 10.02
N ARG A 232 19.01 -23.57 9.21
CA ARG A 232 19.44 -23.44 7.81
C ARG A 232 18.39 -22.68 6.99
N ILE A 233 17.09 -23.02 7.17
CA ILE A 233 16.00 -22.31 6.47
C ILE A 233 15.99 -20.84 6.84
N LEU A 234 16.12 -20.49 8.12
CA LEU A 234 16.19 -19.09 8.57
C LEU A 234 17.40 -18.36 7.97
N ALA A 235 18.55 -19.01 7.87
CA ALA A 235 19.74 -18.42 7.23
C ALA A 235 19.48 -18.11 5.74
N ILE A 236 18.86 -19.05 5.01
CA ILE A 236 18.51 -18.86 3.60
C ILE A 236 17.47 -17.74 3.44
N MET A 237 16.43 -17.70 4.29
CA MET A 237 15.40 -16.65 4.27
C MET A 237 16.01 -15.26 4.53
N ASN A 238 16.89 -15.14 5.52
CA ASN A 238 17.57 -13.88 5.82
C ASN A 238 18.44 -13.41 4.63
N LEU A 239 19.14 -14.34 3.98
CA LEU A 239 19.94 -14.03 2.80
C LEU A 239 19.06 -13.59 1.62
N ALA A 240 17.93 -14.26 1.40
CA ALA A 240 16.96 -13.90 0.38
C ALA A 240 16.32 -12.53 0.63
N MET A 241 16.04 -12.19 1.89
CA MET A 241 15.56 -10.85 2.26
C MET A 241 16.62 -9.78 2.03
N THR A 242 17.89 -10.06 2.32
CA THR A 242 18.99 -9.14 2.00
C THR A 242 19.07 -8.89 0.49
N HIS A 243 18.93 -9.93 -0.32
CA HIS A 243 18.88 -9.80 -1.79
C HIS A 243 17.69 -8.93 -2.25
N VAL A 244 16.50 -9.12 -1.69
CA VAL A 244 15.32 -8.29 -2.01
C VAL A 244 15.61 -6.83 -1.70
N ILE A 245 16.16 -6.52 -0.54
CA ILE A 245 16.49 -5.16 -0.11
C ILE A 245 17.53 -4.51 -1.03
N GLU A 246 18.54 -5.26 -1.46
CA GLU A 246 19.58 -4.74 -2.36
C GLU A 246 19.08 -4.52 -3.80
N THR A 247 18.09 -5.30 -4.25
CA THR A 247 17.57 -5.23 -5.63
C THR A 247 16.33 -4.38 -5.80
N HIS A 248 15.59 -4.10 -4.72
CA HIS A 248 14.30 -3.42 -4.74
C HIS A 248 14.30 -2.22 -3.78
N PRO A 249 14.49 -0.98 -4.28
CA PRO A 249 14.62 0.22 -3.45
C PRO A 249 13.34 0.59 -2.68
N GLU A 250 12.20 -0.01 -3.05
CA GLU A 250 10.95 0.11 -2.31
C GLU A 250 10.94 -0.60 -0.96
N PHE A 251 11.93 -1.44 -0.66
CA PHE A 251 12.11 -2.09 0.64
C PHE A 251 13.18 -1.38 1.47
N LYS A 252 12.90 -1.19 2.75
CA LYS A 252 13.85 -0.64 3.72
C LYS A 252 14.89 -1.71 4.11
N PRO A 253 16.14 -1.34 4.42
CA PRO A 253 17.17 -2.26 4.89
C PRO A 253 16.89 -2.76 6.32
N TRP A 254 15.70 -3.30 6.54
CA TRP A 254 15.27 -3.92 7.78
C TRP A 254 14.32 -5.08 7.50
N HIS A 255 14.60 -6.23 8.09
CA HIS A 255 13.74 -7.39 8.06
C HIS A 255 13.96 -8.25 9.32
N PHE A 256 13.02 -9.14 9.59
CA PHE A 256 13.12 -10.11 10.67
C PHE A 256 12.45 -11.41 10.25
N CYS A 257 13.20 -12.52 10.28
CA CYS A 257 12.68 -13.85 10.03
C CYS A 257 12.83 -14.70 11.31
N SER A 258 11.77 -15.36 11.73
CA SER A 258 11.77 -16.23 12.92
C SER A 258 10.83 -17.41 12.75
N LEU A 259 10.95 -18.40 13.64
CA LEU A 259 9.95 -19.45 13.77
C LEU A 259 8.68 -18.85 14.38
N ALA A 260 7.53 -19.18 13.80
CA ALA A 260 6.22 -18.79 14.30
C ALA A 260 5.55 -19.92 15.06
N SER A 261 5.46 -21.11 14.45
CA SER A 261 4.84 -22.29 15.06
C SER A 261 5.29 -23.57 14.38
N ILE A 262 5.07 -24.70 15.06
CA ILE A 262 5.28 -26.05 14.52
C ILE A 262 3.97 -26.80 14.67
N GLN A 263 3.38 -27.24 13.57
CA GLN A 263 2.10 -27.94 13.55
C GLN A 263 2.10 -29.05 12.49
N GLU A 264 1.62 -30.24 12.84
CA GLU A 264 1.34 -31.34 11.91
C GLU A 264 2.42 -31.63 10.86
N GLY A 265 3.69 -31.59 11.26
CA GLY A 265 4.81 -31.88 10.35
C GLY A 265 5.20 -30.68 9.45
N ALA A 266 4.62 -29.51 9.66
CA ALA A 266 5.00 -28.26 9.04
C ALA A 266 5.53 -27.24 10.06
N ILE A 267 6.49 -26.45 9.63
CA ILE A 267 7.05 -25.33 10.40
C ILE A 267 6.60 -24.04 9.73
N SER A 268 5.94 -23.17 10.50
CA SER A 268 5.60 -21.81 10.06
C SER A 268 6.71 -20.84 10.45
N TYR A 269 7.13 -20.05 9.49
CA TYR A 269 8.12 -18.99 9.64
C TYR A 269 7.43 -17.63 9.52
N LEU A 270 7.65 -16.75 10.48
CA LEU A 270 7.18 -15.38 10.47
C LEU A 270 8.21 -14.50 9.72
N VAL A 271 7.75 -13.76 8.74
CA VAL A 271 8.54 -12.79 7.99
C VAL A 271 7.98 -11.39 8.25
N LEU A 272 8.81 -10.53 8.81
CA LEU A 272 8.53 -9.10 9.01
C LEU A 272 9.43 -8.30 8.07
N TYR A 273 8.88 -7.28 7.42
CA TYR A 273 9.61 -6.39 6.53
C TYR A 273 8.98 -5.00 6.50
N GLU A 274 9.75 -4.01 6.08
CA GLU A 274 9.28 -2.65 5.88
C GLU A 274 9.41 -2.27 4.41
N CYS A 275 8.36 -1.69 3.84
CA CYS A 275 8.35 -1.19 2.46
C CYS A 275 7.62 0.15 2.37
N LEU A 276 7.69 0.82 1.22
CA LEU A 276 6.95 2.05 0.97
C LEU A 276 5.43 1.79 1.06
N PRO A 277 4.65 2.73 1.65
CA PRO A 277 3.20 2.57 1.83
C PRO A 277 2.43 2.34 0.53
N GLU A 278 2.91 2.91 -0.58
CA GLU A 278 2.27 2.83 -1.91
C GLU A 278 2.36 1.44 -2.53
N VAL A 279 3.30 0.60 -2.09
CA VAL A 279 3.47 -0.75 -2.63
C VAL A 279 2.27 -1.61 -2.25
N VAL A 280 1.67 -2.23 -3.26
CA VAL A 280 0.53 -3.13 -3.06
C VAL A 280 0.94 -4.32 -2.19
N PRO A 281 0.19 -4.68 -1.13
CA PRO A 281 0.59 -5.74 -0.19
C PRO A 281 0.95 -7.07 -0.85
N TYR A 282 0.14 -7.56 -1.80
CA TYR A 282 0.42 -8.80 -2.53
C TYR A 282 1.65 -8.71 -3.45
N GLN A 283 1.92 -7.55 -4.01
CA GLN A 283 3.09 -7.33 -4.85
C GLN A 283 4.37 -7.44 -4.02
N ALA A 284 4.42 -6.77 -2.87
CA ALA A 284 5.56 -6.87 -1.95
C ALA A 284 5.79 -8.31 -1.50
N GLN A 285 4.73 -9.02 -1.10
CA GLN A 285 4.82 -10.42 -0.69
C GLN A 285 5.29 -11.31 -1.85
N SER A 286 4.80 -11.10 -3.07
CA SER A 286 5.19 -11.87 -4.25
C SER A 286 6.68 -11.73 -4.58
N ILE A 287 7.23 -10.51 -4.49
CA ILE A 287 8.67 -10.25 -4.68
C ILE A 287 9.50 -11.08 -3.69
N ILE A 288 9.12 -11.05 -2.41
CA ILE A 288 9.82 -11.82 -1.36
C ILE A 288 9.70 -13.32 -1.61
N LEU A 289 8.49 -13.82 -1.92
CA LEU A 289 8.26 -15.25 -2.17
C LEU A 289 9.03 -15.76 -3.38
N LEU A 290 9.11 -14.99 -4.45
CA LEU A 290 9.93 -15.35 -5.63
C LEU A 290 11.40 -15.45 -5.27
N SER A 291 11.92 -14.53 -4.46
CA SER A 291 13.29 -14.61 -3.94
C SER A 291 13.48 -15.85 -3.06
N PHE A 292 12.55 -16.14 -2.16
CA PHE A 292 12.60 -17.35 -1.32
C PHE A 292 12.64 -18.63 -2.17
N ILE A 293 11.76 -18.75 -3.16
CA ILE A 293 11.73 -19.91 -4.06
C ILE A 293 13.07 -20.07 -4.78
N ARG A 294 13.64 -18.98 -5.30
CA ARG A 294 14.96 -18.99 -5.96
C ARG A 294 16.05 -19.53 -5.03
N PHE A 295 16.12 -18.98 -3.82
CA PHE A 295 17.16 -19.34 -2.85
C PHE A 295 16.98 -20.75 -2.28
N PHE A 296 15.75 -21.17 -2.03
CA PHE A 296 15.43 -22.53 -1.60
C PHE A 296 15.77 -23.56 -2.67
N LYS A 297 15.42 -23.31 -3.95
CA LYS A 297 15.78 -24.18 -5.06
C LYS A 297 17.31 -24.29 -5.18
N ALA A 298 18.04 -23.17 -5.14
CA ALA A 298 19.49 -23.18 -5.22
C ALA A 298 20.15 -23.97 -4.06
N ALA A 299 19.53 -23.92 -2.87
CA ALA A 299 19.99 -24.65 -1.70
C ALA A 299 19.53 -26.12 -1.66
N GLY A 300 18.78 -26.61 -2.66
CA GLY A 300 18.20 -27.97 -2.66
C GLY A 300 17.18 -28.18 -1.56
N VAL A 301 16.44 -27.15 -1.19
CA VAL A 301 15.35 -27.24 -0.21
C VAL A 301 14.07 -27.70 -0.93
N ASN A 302 13.57 -28.86 -0.57
CA ASN A 302 12.32 -29.38 -1.14
C ASN A 302 11.13 -28.52 -0.72
N LEU A 303 10.46 -27.89 -1.68
CA LEU A 303 9.29 -27.03 -1.47
C LEU A 303 7.97 -27.81 -1.54
N ASN A 304 7.98 -29.05 -2.04
CA ASN A 304 6.77 -29.85 -2.24
C ASN A 304 6.20 -30.33 -0.90
N ARG A 305 5.02 -29.85 -0.57
CA ARG A 305 4.25 -30.25 0.61
C ARG A 305 3.60 -31.64 0.45
N LEU A 306 3.45 -32.13 -0.79
CA LEU A 306 2.61 -33.30 -1.13
C LEU A 306 3.38 -34.56 -1.56
N GLU A 307 4.67 -34.48 -1.84
CA GLU A 307 5.46 -35.65 -2.23
C GLU A 307 5.98 -36.47 -1.02
N ALA A 308 5.06 -36.84 -0.14
CA ALA A 308 5.37 -37.79 0.92
C ALA A 308 5.48 -39.26 0.41
N GLN A 309 5.40 -39.50 -0.90
CA GLN A 309 5.26 -40.86 -1.44
C GLN A 309 6.22 -41.27 -2.57
N HIS A 310 7.15 -40.39 -2.98
CA HIS A 310 8.24 -40.93 -3.78
C HIS A 310 9.26 -41.57 -2.85
N PRO A 311 9.60 -42.86 -3.04
CA PRO A 311 10.73 -43.46 -2.34
C PRO A 311 11.93 -42.56 -2.64
N LEU A 312 12.61 -42.13 -1.58
CA LEU A 312 13.88 -41.39 -1.66
C LEU A 312 14.79 -42.21 -2.55
N GLU A 313 14.88 -41.88 -3.83
CA GLU A 313 16.04 -42.27 -4.61
C GLU A 313 17.22 -41.71 -3.83
N ASN A 314 18.23 -42.57 -3.57
CA ASN A 314 19.39 -42.24 -2.75
C ASN A 314 20.33 -41.26 -3.47
N PHE A 315 19.80 -40.07 -3.86
CA PHE A 315 20.62 -39.00 -4.40
C PHE A 315 21.45 -38.40 -3.27
N THR A 316 22.71 -38.11 -3.58
CA THR A 316 23.57 -37.37 -2.67
C THR A 316 23.05 -35.96 -2.48
N ASP A 317 23.42 -35.30 -1.36
CA ASP A 317 23.05 -33.89 -1.12
C ASP A 317 23.45 -32.97 -2.29
N THR A 318 24.56 -33.24 -2.94
CA THR A 318 25.04 -32.51 -4.15
C THR A 318 24.10 -32.70 -5.34
N GLN A 319 23.62 -33.92 -5.58
CA GLN A 319 22.69 -34.23 -6.65
C GLN A 319 21.33 -33.54 -6.43
N ASN A 320 20.80 -33.59 -5.22
CA ASN A 320 19.57 -32.89 -4.87
C ASN A 320 19.68 -31.38 -5.09
N ARG A 321 20.80 -30.75 -4.66
CA ARG A 321 21.05 -29.33 -4.86
C ARG A 321 21.05 -28.95 -6.33
N LEU A 322 21.68 -29.75 -7.19
CA LEU A 322 21.73 -29.48 -8.63
C LEU A 322 20.37 -29.69 -9.29
N LEU A 323 19.67 -30.79 -8.97
CA LEU A 323 18.36 -31.12 -9.52
C LEU A 323 17.30 -30.08 -9.10
N ASP A 324 17.33 -29.59 -7.86
CA ASP A 324 16.40 -28.58 -7.40
C ASP A 324 16.72 -27.16 -7.93
N SER A 325 18.00 -26.90 -8.31
CA SER A 325 18.45 -25.61 -8.79
C SER A 325 18.58 -25.49 -10.32
N TYR A 326 18.29 -26.55 -11.09
CA TYR A 326 18.52 -26.55 -12.53
C TYR A 326 17.75 -25.44 -13.30
N GLU A 327 16.61 -25.00 -12.80
CA GLU A 327 15.85 -23.89 -13.40
C GLU A 327 16.50 -22.52 -13.20
N LEU A 328 17.58 -22.44 -12.41
CA LEU A 328 18.25 -21.20 -12.08
C LEU A 328 19.51 -20.98 -12.92
N GLY A 329 19.79 -19.73 -13.23
CA GLY A 329 21.01 -19.31 -13.90
C GLY A 329 21.26 -20.04 -15.21
N ILE A 330 22.47 -20.53 -15.36
CA ILE A 330 22.96 -21.20 -16.58
C ILE A 330 22.45 -22.64 -16.70
N LEU A 331 22.08 -23.28 -15.60
CA LEU A 331 21.62 -24.68 -15.60
C LEU A 331 20.28 -24.85 -16.31
N ARG A 332 19.44 -23.80 -16.40
CA ARG A 332 18.17 -23.82 -17.15
C ARG A 332 18.31 -24.14 -18.64
N LEU A 333 19.52 -24.07 -19.15
CA LEU A 333 19.84 -24.36 -20.55
C LEU A 333 20.02 -25.85 -20.82
N LEU A 334 20.14 -26.67 -19.78
CA LEU A 334 20.33 -28.10 -19.83
C LEU A 334 18.98 -28.83 -19.74
N ASN A 335 18.84 -29.95 -20.45
CA ASN A 335 17.70 -30.84 -20.31
C ASN A 335 17.86 -31.79 -19.09
N ASN A 336 16.82 -32.55 -18.77
CA ASN A 336 16.81 -33.43 -17.60
C ASN A 336 17.89 -34.52 -17.64
N GLU A 337 18.22 -35.07 -18.80
CA GLU A 337 19.25 -36.09 -18.96
C GLU A 337 20.65 -35.48 -18.75
N GLU A 338 20.88 -34.28 -19.31
CA GLU A 338 22.13 -33.52 -19.16
C GLU A 338 22.35 -33.11 -17.70
N ILE A 339 21.30 -32.64 -16.99
CA ILE A 339 21.36 -32.32 -15.56
C ILE A 339 21.68 -33.56 -14.73
N THR A 340 21.04 -34.68 -15.01
CA THR A 340 21.27 -35.93 -14.30
C THR A 340 22.70 -36.41 -14.49
N ALA A 341 23.22 -36.37 -15.73
CA ALA A 341 24.61 -36.68 -16.03
C ALA A 341 25.62 -35.79 -15.28
N LEU A 342 25.35 -34.46 -15.27
CA LEU A 342 26.17 -33.48 -14.55
C LEU A 342 26.13 -33.71 -13.06
N SER A 343 24.97 -34.03 -12.47
CA SER A 343 24.76 -34.24 -11.04
C SER A 343 25.62 -35.36 -10.44
N ASN A 344 26.00 -36.33 -11.27
CA ASN A 344 26.83 -37.47 -10.85
C ASN A 344 28.33 -37.13 -10.73
N VAL A 345 28.78 -36.06 -11.38
CA VAL A 345 30.24 -35.72 -11.49
C VAL A 345 30.59 -34.40 -10.79
N ILE A 346 29.60 -33.61 -10.39
CA ILE A 346 29.79 -32.31 -9.76
C ILE A 346 30.28 -32.46 -8.32
N LYS A 347 31.13 -31.55 -7.85
CA LYS A 347 31.65 -31.55 -6.48
C LYS A 347 31.09 -30.37 -5.69
N THR A 348 30.78 -30.61 -4.40
CA THR A 348 30.42 -29.55 -3.48
C THR A 348 31.65 -29.02 -2.75
N LYS A 349 31.79 -27.69 -2.71
CA LYS A 349 32.84 -27.00 -1.96
C LYS A 349 32.26 -26.08 -0.93
N TYR A 350 32.72 -26.20 0.30
CA TYR A 350 32.33 -25.36 1.42
C TYR A 350 33.40 -24.30 1.68
N CYS A 351 33.02 -23.03 1.76
CA CYS A 351 33.93 -21.94 2.04
C CYS A 351 33.36 -21.00 3.10
N TYR A 352 34.26 -20.44 3.91
CA TYR A 352 33.88 -19.51 4.98
C TYR A 352 33.94 -18.07 4.51
N ALA A 353 33.17 -17.20 5.20
CA ALA A 353 33.17 -15.76 4.94
C ALA A 353 34.57 -15.18 4.97
N GLY A 354 34.89 -14.30 4.01
CA GLY A 354 36.22 -13.69 3.80
C GLY A 354 37.22 -14.54 3.03
N GLN A 355 36.91 -15.82 2.75
CA GLN A 355 37.84 -16.72 2.05
C GLN A 355 37.92 -16.36 0.56
N PRO A 356 39.15 -16.33 -0.05
CA PRO A 356 39.26 -16.15 -1.48
C PRO A 356 38.81 -17.41 -2.21
N ILE A 357 37.97 -17.25 -3.22
CA ILE A 357 37.40 -18.34 -4.03
C ILE A 357 38.15 -18.42 -5.39
N ILE A 358 38.34 -17.28 -6.03
CA ILE A 358 39.03 -17.12 -7.31
C ILE A 358 40.04 -15.98 -7.17
N LYS A 359 41.23 -16.15 -7.72
CA LYS A 359 42.27 -15.12 -7.76
C LYS A 359 42.48 -14.66 -9.19
N LYS A 360 42.47 -13.35 -9.42
CA LYS A 360 42.74 -12.73 -10.72
C LYS A 360 44.09 -13.21 -11.28
N GLY A 361 44.13 -13.55 -12.57
CA GLY A 361 45.33 -14.01 -13.27
C GLY A 361 45.63 -15.51 -13.12
N ALA A 362 44.89 -16.24 -12.28
CA ALA A 362 45.05 -17.70 -12.18
C ALA A 362 44.58 -18.40 -13.46
N GLU A 363 45.25 -19.48 -13.82
CA GLU A 363 44.89 -20.40 -14.92
C GLU A 363 44.12 -21.56 -14.31
N GLU A 364 42.80 -21.54 -14.40
CA GLU A 364 41.91 -22.55 -13.80
C GLU A 364 40.81 -22.90 -14.81
N ASP A 365 40.44 -24.18 -14.88
CA ASP A 365 39.52 -24.77 -15.86
C ASP A 365 38.17 -25.25 -15.27
N TRP A 366 37.74 -24.65 -14.16
CA TRP A 366 36.46 -24.88 -13.53
C TRP A 366 35.71 -23.58 -13.29
N MET A 367 34.39 -23.70 -13.10
CA MET A 367 33.52 -22.64 -12.63
C MET A 367 32.75 -23.09 -11.38
N TYR A 368 32.20 -22.12 -10.68
CA TYR A 368 31.35 -22.39 -9.53
C TYR A 368 29.94 -21.90 -9.78
N ILE A 369 28.96 -22.69 -9.35
CA ILE A 369 27.55 -22.30 -9.21
C ILE A 369 27.30 -22.11 -7.72
N ILE A 370 26.67 -21.01 -7.35
CA ILE A 370 26.39 -20.68 -5.96
C ILE A 370 25.12 -21.40 -5.55
N SER A 371 25.22 -22.36 -4.62
CA SER A 371 24.08 -23.05 -4.01
C SER A 371 23.54 -22.27 -2.79
N GLU A 372 24.43 -21.89 -1.88
CA GLU A 372 24.07 -21.11 -0.69
C GLU A 372 25.11 -20.03 -0.43
N GLY A 373 24.69 -18.95 0.25
CA GLY A 373 25.55 -17.81 0.56
C GLY A 373 25.69 -16.82 -0.60
N CYS A 374 26.61 -15.88 -0.50
CA CYS A 374 26.91 -14.91 -1.58
C CYS A 374 28.39 -14.63 -1.69
N LEU A 375 28.79 -14.22 -2.92
CA LEU A 375 30.16 -13.90 -3.27
C LEU A 375 30.28 -12.42 -3.66
N GLU A 376 31.44 -11.82 -3.41
CA GLU A 376 31.84 -10.49 -3.91
C GLU A 376 32.89 -10.62 -4.98
N VAL A 377 32.64 -10.04 -6.15
CA VAL A 377 33.60 -9.88 -7.22
C VAL A 377 34.32 -8.55 -7.04
N LYS A 378 35.66 -8.60 -6.97
CA LYS A 378 36.47 -7.41 -6.75
C LYS A 378 37.48 -7.22 -7.89
N ILE A 379 37.66 -5.98 -8.30
CA ILE A 379 38.64 -5.58 -9.31
C ILE A 379 39.50 -4.47 -8.71
N ALA A 380 40.81 -4.55 -8.91
CA ALA A 380 41.72 -3.48 -8.52
C ALA A 380 41.46 -2.23 -9.38
N ASP A 381 41.30 -1.09 -8.77
CA ASP A 381 41.21 0.21 -9.43
C ASP A 381 42.60 0.69 -9.88
N LYS A 382 42.70 1.90 -10.45
CA LYS A 382 43.94 2.51 -10.91
C LYS A 382 44.99 2.72 -9.80
N THR A 383 44.54 2.70 -8.54
CA THR A 383 45.44 2.84 -7.36
C THR A 383 45.87 1.49 -6.79
N GLY A 384 45.33 0.38 -7.31
CA GLY A 384 45.59 -0.97 -6.83
C GLY A 384 44.65 -1.41 -5.68
N GLU A 385 43.69 -0.59 -5.30
CA GLU A 385 42.73 -0.92 -4.27
C GLU A 385 41.61 -1.81 -4.84
N LEU A 386 41.25 -2.88 -4.13
CA LEU A 386 40.18 -3.81 -4.53
C LEU A 386 38.82 -3.19 -4.26
N LYS A 387 38.04 -2.92 -5.31
CA LYS A 387 36.67 -2.44 -5.23
C LYS A 387 35.66 -3.52 -5.59
N VAL A 388 34.57 -3.63 -4.84
CA VAL A 388 33.46 -4.53 -5.15
C VAL A 388 32.73 -4.00 -6.37
N VAL A 389 32.72 -4.80 -7.44
CA VAL A 389 32.05 -4.48 -8.72
C VAL A 389 30.74 -5.25 -8.88
N ALA A 390 30.59 -6.38 -8.21
CA ALA A 390 29.34 -7.16 -8.21
C ALA A 390 29.24 -8.03 -6.95
N THR A 391 27.99 -8.28 -6.53
CA THR A 391 27.63 -9.32 -5.57
C THR A 391 26.87 -10.42 -6.32
N LEU A 392 27.28 -11.67 -6.12
CA LEU A 392 26.67 -12.84 -6.75
C LEU A 392 25.89 -13.64 -5.71
N TRP A 393 24.75 -14.12 -6.11
CA TRP A 393 23.73 -14.72 -5.26
C TRP A 393 23.47 -16.20 -5.60
N PRO A 394 22.73 -16.95 -4.78
CA PRO A 394 22.34 -18.32 -5.10
C PRO A 394 21.67 -18.44 -6.47
N GLY A 395 22.13 -19.42 -7.27
CA GLY A 395 21.75 -19.60 -8.65
C GLY A 395 22.64 -18.84 -9.66
N ASP A 396 23.46 -17.89 -9.21
CA ASP A 396 24.47 -17.28 -10.08
C ASP A 396 25.72 -18.19 -10.19
N PHE A 397 26.58 -17.88 -11.15
CA PHE A 397 27.77 -18.65 -11.42
C PHE A 397 28.98 -17.71 -11.63
N VAL A 398 30.20 -18.22 -11.44
CA VAL A 398 31.45 -17.46 -11.57
C VAL A 398 32.57 -18.33 -12.05
N GLY A 399 33.52 -17.75 -12.80
CA GLY A 399 34.68 -18.44 -13.36
C GLY A 399 34.42 -19.08 -14.71
N GLU A 400 33.27 -18.89 -15.29
CA GLU A 400 32.79 -19.43 -16.56
C GLU A 400 33.64 -18.98 -17.75
N MET A 401 34.12 -17.72 -17.75
CA MET A 401 34.93 -17.16 -18.83
C MET A 401 36.23 -17.95 -19.02
N SER A 402 36.93 -18.20 -17.91
CA SER A 402 38.19 -18.96 -17.94
C SER A 402 37.95 -20.41 -18.34
N MET A 403 36.94 -21.05 -17.73
CA MET A 403 36.61 -22.44 -18.02
C MET A 403 36.21 -22.66 -19.49
N LEU A 404 35.43 -21.74 -20.08
CA LEU A 404 34.90 -21.88 -21.44
C LEU A 404 35.86 -21.39 -22.55
N THR A 405 36.73 -20.42 -22.26
CA THR A 405 37.59 -19.80 -23.27
C THR A 405 39.08 -20.12 -23.09
N GLY A 406 39.47 -20.70 -21.95
CA GLY A 406 40.86 -20.90 -21.58
C GLY A 406 41.61 -19.61 -21.20
N ALA A 407 40.88 -18.49 -20.99
CA ALA A 407 41.48 -17.25 -20.55
C ALA A 407 41.79 -17.30 -19.04
N VAL A 408 42.77 -16.51 -18.60
CA VAL A 408 43.05 -16.36 -17.16
C VAL A 408 41.88 -15.71 -16.42
N ARG A 409 41.78 -15.91 -15.11
CA ARG A 409 40.75 -15.30 -14.26
C ARG A 409 40.78 -13.77 -14.34
N SER A 410 39.63 -13.15 -14.61
CA SER A 410 39.53 -11.70 -14.87
C SER A 410 39.38 -10.84 -13.61
N ALA A 411 38.94 -11.44 -12.48
CA ALA A 411 38.68 -10.74 -11.22
C ALA A 411 39.04 -11.61 -10.01
N ASP A 412 39.17 -10.96 -8.86
CA ASP A 412 39.23 -11.64 -7.56
C ASP A 412 37.79 -11.86 -7.03
N VAL A 413 37.54 -13.04 -6.46
CA VAL A 413 36.26 -13.39 -5.91
C VAL A 413 36.41 -13.88 -4.47
N PHE A 414 35.65 -13.31 -3.57
CA PHE A 414 35.67 -13.64 -2.15
C PHE A 414 34.30 -14.05 -1.67
N ALA A 415 34.25 -14.94 -0.68
CA ALA A 415 33.04 -15.29 0.03
C ALA A 415 32.62 -14.12 0.94
N LYS A 416 31.44 -13.52 0.72
CA LYS A 416 30.88 -12.49 1.60
C LYS A 416 30.25 -13.11 2.86
N THR A 417 29.64 -14.27 2.70
CA THR A 417 29.09 -15.11 3.77
C THR A 417 29.72 -16.49 3.72
N ASN A 418 29.38 -17.40 4.63
CA ASN A 418 29.63 -18.81 4.40
C ASN A 418 28.89 -19.26 3.15
N VAL A 419 29.55 -19.98 2.26
CA VAL A 419 29.02 -20.35 0.95
C VAL A 419 29.14 -21.83 0.67
N ILE A 420 28.18 -22.37 -0.05
CA ILE A 420 28.22 -23.72 -0.65
C ILE A 420 28.24 -23.54 -2.16
N LEU A 421 29.29 -24.04 -2.79
CA LEU A 421 29.53 -23.92 -4.21
C LEU A 421 29.48 -25.30 -4.87
N LEU A 422 28.89 -25.37 -6.05
CA LEU A 422 28.93 -26.52 -6.94
C LEU A 422 30.03 -26.31 -7.99
N GLU A 423 31.08 -27.11 -7.94
CA GLU A 423 32.25 -27.01 -8.84
C GLU A 423 31.98 -27.79 -10.11
N VAL A 424 31.99 -27.10 -11.24
CA VAL A 424 31.84 -27.66 -12.59
C VAL A 424 33.18 -27.50 -13.32
N SER A 425 33.84 -28.62 -13.59
CA SER A 425 35.09 -28.60 -14.36
C SER A 425 34.83 -28.62 -15.86
N LYS A 426 35.82 -28.16 -16.63
CA LYS A 426 35.82 -28.26 -18.10
C LYS A 426 35.56 -29.69 -18.58
N GLU A 427 36.18 -30.68 -17.93
CA GLU A 427 36.03 -32.09 -18.30
C GLU A 427 34.60 -32.58 -18.14
N ASN A 428 33.86 -32.07 -17.13
CA ASN A 428 32.49 -32.47 -16.82
C ASN A 428 31.46 -31.84 -17.79
N ILE A 429 31.74 -30.63 -18.30
CA ILE A 429 30.82 -29.95 -19.21
C ILE A 429 31.14 -30.18 -20.69
N ALA A 430 32.37 -30.58 -21.04
CA ALA A 430 32.79 -30.77 -22.42
C ALA A 430 31.85 -31.74 -23.21
N PRO A 431 31.49 -32.91 -22.69
CA PRO A 431 30.57 -33.81 -23.42
C PRO A 431 29.22 -33.19 -23.74
N LEU A 432 28.70 -32.33 -22.83
CA LEU A 432 27.43 -31.65 -23.01
C LEU A 432 27.50 -30.57 -24.11
N LEU A 433 28.63 -29.83 -24.16
CA LEU A 433 28.85 -28.81 -25.19
C LEU A 433 29.08 -29.43 -26.57
N ASP A 434 29.75 -30.59 -26.63
CA ASP A 434 29.94 -31.31 -27.87
C ASP A 434 28.67 -31.89 -28.46
N SER A 435 27.73 -32.31 -27.61
CA SER A 435 26.44 -32.89 -28.01
C SER A 435 25.40 -31.85 -28.34
N ASN A 436 25.51 -30.62 -27.85
CA ASN A 436 24.47 -29.58 -27.95
C ASN A 436 25.05 -28.21 -28.41
N PRO A 437 25.14 -27.97 -29.75
CA PRO A 437 25.64 -26.70 -30.29
C PRO A 437 24.80 -25.47 -29.89
N GLU A 438 23.49 -25.65 -29.67
CA GLU A 438 22.60 -24.55 -29.23
C GLU A 438 22.97 -24.09 -27.80
N LEU A 439 23.39 -25.03 -26.96
CA LEU A 439 23.93 -24.74 -25.64
C LEU A 439 25.17 -23.83 -25.70
N VAL A 440 26.09 -24.12 -26.62
CA VAL A 440 27.28 -23.27 -26.82
C VAL A 440 26.91 -21.84 -27.19
N LYS A 441 25.94 -21.69 -28.08
CA LYS A 441 25.44 -20.35 -28.48
C LYS A 441 24.82 -19.60 -27.32
N GLN A 442 23.93 -20.25 -26.55
CA GLN A 442 23.29 -19.64 -25.40
C GLN A 442 24.26 -19.26 -24.29
N PHE A 443 25.28 -20.10 -24.01
CA PHE A 443 26.40 -19.74 -23.14
C PHE A 443 27.17 -18.52 -23.66
N SER A 444 27.41 -18.45 -24.96
CA SER A 444 28.11 -17.33 -25.56
C SER A 444 27.36 -16.01 -25.43
N ASP A 445 26.02 -16.05 -25.56
CA ASP A 445 25.18 -14.86 -25.42
C ASP A 445 25.18 -14.34 -23.98
N VAL A 446 25.07 -15.23 -22.99
CA VAL A 446 25.18 -14.87 -21.56
C VAL A 446 26.52 -14.28 -21.21
N LEU A 447 27.64 -14.87 -21.75
CA LEU A 447 28.99 -14.37 -21.53
C LEU A 447 29.20 -13.01 -22.19
N ALA A 448 28.68 -12.78 -23.38
CA ALA A 448 28.76 -11.51 -24.07
C ALA A 448 28.06 -10.39 -23.30
N GLN A 449 26.89 -10.66 -22.72
CA GLN A 449 26.20 -9.72 -21.85
C GLN A 449 27.01 -9.36 -20.60
N ARG A 450 27.61 -10.35 -19.92
CA ARG A 450 28.48 -10.12 -18.76
C ARG A 450 29.76 -9.36 -19.09
N GLN A 451 30.37 -9.67 -20.24
CA GLN A 451 31.56 -8.94 -20.69
C GLN A 451 31.23 -7.47 -20.96
N ALA A 452 30.11 -7.18 -21.65
CA ALA A 452 29.66 -5.82 -21.89
C ALA A 452 29.38 -5.04 -20.60
N GLN A 453 28.81 -5.70 -19.58
CA GLN A 453 28.58 -5.11 -18.26
C GLN A 453 29.91 -4.77 -17.55
N ASN A 454 30.92 -5.68 -17.60
CA ASN A 454 32.21 -5.46 -16.98
C ASN A 454 33.03 -4.35 -17.70
N GLU A 455 32.91 -4.21 -19.01
CA GLU A 455 33.55 -3.14 -19.80
C GLU A 455 32.90 -1.77 -19.55
N THR A 456 31.60 -1.71 -19.32
CA THR A 456 30.87 -0.48 -18.95
C THR A 456 31.32 0.06 -17.58
N PHE A 457 31.68 -0.80 -16.64
CA PHE A 457 32.28 -0.39 -15.37
C PHE A 457 33.75 0.10 -15.50
N ALA A 458 34.45 -0.32 -16.55
CA ALA A 458 35.84 0.08 -16.80
C ALA A 458 35.98 1.35 -17.67
N THR A 459 34.98 1.67 -18.50
CA THR A 459 34.95 2.82 -19.40
C THR A 459 33.58 3.47 -19.40
N GLN A 460 33.52 4.76 -19.05
CA GLN A 460 32.25 5.57 -18.94
C GLN A 460 31.58 5.90 -20.30
N ASP A 461 31.84 5.16 -21.38
CA ASP A 461 31.24 5.42 -22.70
C ASP A 461 30.50 4.20 -23.24
N GLY A 462 29.17 4.37 -23.32
CA GLY A 462 28.27 3.35 -23.85
C GLY A 462 28.26 3.27 -25.37
N LYS A 463 28.30 2.04 -25.93
CA LYS A 463 27.82 1.75 -27.29
C LYS A 463 27.17 0.38 -27.36
N ASP A 464 25.87 0.39 -27.66
CA ASP A 464 24.98 -0.77 -27.78
C ASP A 464 25.31 -1.77 -28.93
N ASN A 465 26.27 -1.51 -29.79
CA ASN A 465 26.55 -2.35 -30.98
C ASN A 465 27.57 -3.46 -30.78
N THR A 466 28.05 -3.67 -29.55
CA THR A 466 29.17 -4.58 -29.23
C THR A 466 28.72 -6.00 -28.85
N ILE A 467 27.50 -6.21 -28.36
CA ILE A 467 27.11 -7.51 -27.78
C ILE A 467 27.00 -8.63 -28.81
N ALA A 468 26.39 -8.40 -29.96
CA ALA A 468 26.25 -9.42 -31.02
C ALA A 468 27.62 -9.81 -31.66
N ALA A 469 28.55 -8.86 -31.79
CA ALA A 469 29.87 -9.12 -32.28
C ALA A 469 30.73 -9.86 -31.22
N ALA A 470 30.56 -9.49 -29.94
CA ALA A 470 31.22 -10.17 -28.81
C ALA A 470 30.75 -11.62 -28.68
N SER A 471 29.43 -11.89 -28.80
CA SER A 471 28.85 -13.25 -28.75
C SER A 471 29.48 -14.15 -29.84
N LYS A 472 29.56 -13.70 -31.09
CA LYS A 472 30.17 -14.46 -32.17
C LYS A 472 31.65 -14.75 -31.89
N SER A 473 32.39 -13.78 -31.38
CA SER A 473 33.82 -13.95 -31.01
C SER A 473 34.00 -14.97 -29.88
N ILE A 474 33.12 -14.91 -28.85
CA ILE A 474 33.11 -15.84 -27.73
C ILE A 474 32.75 -17.25 -28.20
N THR A 475 31.70 -17.40 -29.03
CA THR A 475 31.32 -18.68 -29.63
C THR A 475 32.53 -19.34 -30.36
N ALA A 476 33.24 -18.58 -31.19
CA ALA A 476 34.41 -19.08 -31.88
C ALA A 476 35.53 -19.51 -30.92
N LYS A 477 35.75 -18.76 -29.81
CA LYS A 477 36.78 -19.11 -28.78
C LYS A 477 36.37 -20.39 -28.03
N ILE A 478 35.12 -20.54 -27.67
CA ILE A 478 34.60 -21.75 -26.98
C ILE A 478 34.79 -22.95 -27.87
N LEU A 479 34.32 -22.91 -29.12
CA LEU A 479 34.44 -24.01 -30.07
C LEU A 479 35.91 -24.36 -30.31
N HIS A 480 36.79 -23.37 -30.52
CA HIS A 480 38.23 -23.60 -30.70
C HIS A 480 38.88 -24.23 -29.47
N PHE A 481 38.48 -23.80 -28.23
CA PHE A 481 39.05 -24.31 -27.00
C PHE A 481 38.62 -25.75 -26.67
N PHE A 482 37.43 -26.15 -27.03
CA PHE A 482 36.91 -27.50 -26.81
C PHE A 482 37.25 -28.44 -27.97
N LEU A 483 37.22 -27.97 -29.23
CA LEU A 483 37.49 -28.80 -30.42
C LEU A 483 39.00 -29.04 -30.69
N LYS A 484 39.91 -28.29 -30.07
CA LYS A 484 41.36 -28.39 -30.28
C LYS A 484 42.02 -29.61 -29.62
N LYS A 485 41.23 -30.50 -28.98
CA LYS A 485 41.70 -31.72 -28.30
C LYS A 485 41.20 -33.01 -28.97
N LYS A 486 41.00 -33.00 -30.30
CA LYS A 486 40.89 -34.24 -31.09
C LYS A 486 42.12 -34.46 -31.92
#